data_45d13b59c3e65c960095b8f58070ba5c
#
_entry.id   45d13b59c3e65c960095b8f58070ba5c
#
_cell.length_a   1.000
_cell.length_b   1.000
_cell.length_c   1.000
_cell.angle_alpha   90.00
_cell.angle_beta   90.00
_cell.angle_gamma   90.00
#
_symmetry.space_group_name_H-M   'P 1'
#
loop_
_entity.id
_entity.type
_entity.pdbx_description
1 polymer ?
#
loop_
_entity_poly.entity_id
_entity_poly.type
_entity_poly.pdbx_seq_one_letter_code
_entity_poly.pdbx_strand_id
1 'polypeptide(L)'
;MAEATATGTTSEEWQPKIVMFCCNWCSYGGADSAGMGRFQQPPTVRVIRVMCSGRMDPIFILNAFLEGADGVIFSGCHSGDCHYVNGNYKATVKYKFLKAMVNELGLEDERLVLDWISASEGERYAEVVTKFTEQIKKVGPSPLKPEGVV
;
A
#
# COMPACT_ATOMS: atom_id res chain seq x y z
N MET A 1 -25.32 -35.32 -32.37
CA MET A 1 -25.30 -35.06 -30.92
C MET A 1 -23.96 -34.44 -30.56
N ALA A 2 -23.94 -33.15 -30.41
CA ALA A 2 -22.75 -32.41 -30.00
C ALA A 2 -23.08 -31.73 -28.67
N GLU A 3 -22.49 -32.23 -27.59
CA GLU A 3 -22.56 -31.60 -26.29
C GLU A 3 -21.73 -30.31 -26.30
N ALA A 4 -22.40 -29.20 -26.08
CA ALA A 4 -21.79 -27.94 -25.87
C ALA A 4 -21.18 -27.90 -24.46
N THR A 5 -19.87 -27.97 -24.41
CA THR A 5 -19.09 -27.75 -23.20
C THR A 5 -19.26 -26.29 -22.78
N ALA A 6 -20.01 -26.06 -21.72
CA ALA A 6 -20.12 -24.75 -21.10
C ALA A 6 -18.76 -24.36 -20.51
N THR A 7 -18.07 -23.42 -21.14
CA THR A 7 -16.92 -22.73 -20.59
C THR A 7 -17.40 -21.92 -19.40
N GLY A 8 -17.08 -22.41 -18.20
CA GLY A 8 -17.32 -21.69 -16.96
C GLY A 8 -16.53 -20.38 -16.98
N THR A 9 -17.23 -19.27 -17.08
CA THR A 9 -16.71 -17.94 -16.74
C THR A 9 -16.39 -17.95 -15.25
N THR A 10 -15.11 -18.15 -14.92
CA THR A 10 -14.60 -17.80 -13.62
C THR A 10 -14.82 -16.30 -13.47
N SER A 11 -15.74 -15.91 -12.58
CA SER A 11 -15.86 -14.53 -12.14
C SER A 11 -14.49 -14.12 -11.61
N GLU A 12 -13.76 -13.27 -12.34
CA GLU A 12 -12.49 -12.72 -11.86
C GLU A 12 -12.80 -11.99 -10.55
N GLU A 13 -12.37 -12.58 -9.46
CA GLU A 13 -12.50 -11.96 -8.14
C GLU A 13 -11.78 -10.62 -8.18
N TRP A 14 -12.50 -9.54 -7.88
CA TRP A 14 -11.94 -8.19 -7.86
C TRP A 14 -10.67 -8.12 -7.01
N GLN A 15 -9.60 -7.59 -7.59
CA GLN A 15 -8.32 -7.42 -6.91
C GLN A 15 -8.05 -5.92 -6.66
N PRO A 16 -7.74 -5.54 -5.42
CA PRO A 16 -7.47 -4.15 -5.10
C PRO A 16 -6.16 -3.65 -5.73
N LYS A 17 -6.15 -2.40 -6.18
CA LYS A 17 -4.94 -1.70 -6.62
C LYS A 17 -4.35 -0.96 -5.41
N ILE A 18 -3.25 -1.44 -4.90
CA ILE A 18 -2.58 -0.88 -3.71
C ILE A 18 -1.25 -0.27 -4.12
N VAL A 19 -1.00 0.94 -3.65
CA VAL A 19 0.30 1.62 -3.78
C VAL A 19 0.98 1.65 -2.43
N MET A 20 2.24 1.23 -2.38
CA MET A 20 3.06 1.27 -1.18
C MET A 20 4.28 2.14 -1.39
N PHE A 21 4.36 3.23 -0.64
CA PHE A 21 5.55 4.08 -0.63
C PHE A 21 6.54 3.57 0.41
N CYS A 22 7.71 3.17 -0.03
CA CYS A 22 8.76 2.59 0.81
C CYS A 22 9.97 3.50 0.91
N CYS A 23 10.42 3.74 2.15
CA CYS A 23 11.70 4.36 2.42
C CYS A 23 12.85 3.50 1.88
N ASN A 24 13.76 4.11 1.14
CA ASN A 24 14.91 3.44 0.51
C ASN A 24 15.76 2.61 1.49
N TRP A 25 15.95 3.12 2.71
CA TRP A 25 16.91 2.57 3.66
C TRP A 25 16.37 1.45 4.54
N CYS A 26 15.07 1.40 4.75
CA CYS A 26 14.43 0.41 5.62
C CYS A 26 13.34 -0.38 4.91
N SER A 27 12.18 0.20 4.68
CA SER A 27 11.02 -0.56 4.18
C SER A 27 11.20 -1.11 2.76
N TYR A 28 11.95 -0.43 1.90
CA TYR A 28 12.31 -0.98 0.59
C TYR A 28 13.28 -2.17 0.72
N GLY A 29 14.27 -2.06 1.63
CA GLY A 29 15.13 -3.18 1.99
C GLY A 29 14.33 -4.37 2.57
N GLY A 30 13.28 -4.10 3.33
CA GLY A 30 12.34 -5.11 3.81
C GLY A 30 11.58 -5.80 2.66
N ALA A 31 11.19 -5.03 1.64
CA ALA A 31 10.59 -5.59 0.42
C ALA A 31 11.55 -6.52 -0.33
N ASP A 32 12.81 -6.11 -0.49
CA ASP A 32 13.86 -6.95 -1.10
C ASP A 32 14.11 -8.21 -0.28
N SER A 33 14.19 -8.08 1.04
CA SER A 33 14.34 -9.21 1.96
C SER A 33 13.18 -10.19 1.87
N ALA A 34 11.95 -9.68 1.72
CA ALA A 34 10.77 -10.51 1.50
C ALA A 34 10.86 -11.31 0.19
N GLY A 35 11.31 -10.67 -0.89
CA GLY A 35 11.51 -11.32 -2.19
C GLY A 35 12.61 -12.38 -2.14
N MET A 36 13.75 -12.07 -1.55
CA MET A 36 14.87 -13.01 -1.38
C MET A 36 14.51 -14.19 -0.48
N GLY A 37 13.77 -13.94 0.60
CA GLY A 37 13.27 -14.97 1.51
C GLY A 37 12.08 -15.76 0.96
N ARG A 38 11.58 -15.38 -0.24
CA ARG A 38 10.41 -16.00 -0.89
C ARG A 38 9.16 -16.05 0.00
N PHE A 39 8.99 -15.04 0.84
CA PHE A 39 7.77 -14.88 1.63
C PHE A 39 6.58 -14.60 0.69
N GLN A 40 5.56 -15.43 0.78
CA GLN A 40 4.39 -15.31 -0.07
C GLN A 40 3.59 -14.07 0.29
N GLN A 41 3.20 -13.31 -0.73
CA GLN A 41 2.40 -12.11 -0.57
C GLN A 41 1.50 -11.89 -1.81
N PRO A 42 0.35 -11.21 -1.66
CA PRO A 42 -0.51 -10.91 -2.79
C PRO A 42 0.19 -10.01 -3.82
N PRO A 43 -0.03 -10.23 -5.14
CA PRO A 43 0.58 -9.42 -6.21
C PRO A 43 -0.13 -8.07 -6.43
N THR A 44 -0.94 -7.65 -5.48
CA THR A 44 -1.81 -6.46 -5.57
C THR A 44 -1.12 -5.15 -5.28
N VAL A 45 0.09 -5.20 -4.70
CA VAL A 45 0.84 -4.01 -4.25
C VAL A 45 1.86 -3.57 -5.29
N ARG A 46 1.87 -2.27 -5.58
CA ARG A 46 2.90 -1.59 -6.37
C ARG A 46 3.77 -0.75 -5.45
N VAL A 47 5.07 -1.04 -5.44
CA VAL A 47 6.03 -0.35 -4.57
C VAL A 47 6.60 0.86 -5.29
N ILE A 48 6.56 2.01 -4.62
CA ILE A 48 7.23 3.24 -5.02
C ILE A 48 8.30 3.56 -3.99
N ARG A 49 9.56 3.57 -4.43
CA ARG A 49 10.70 3.88 -3.58
C ARG A 49 10.89 5.39 -3.44
N VAL A 50 10.99 5.85 -2.20
CA VAL A 50 11.35 7.23 -1.85
C VAL A 50 12.58 7.24 -0.96
N MET A 51 13.39 8.29 -1.00
CA MET A 51 14.64 8.31 -0.22
C MET A 51 14.40 8.25 1.29
N CYS A 52 13.34 8.86 1.78
CA CYS A 52 12.98 8.87 3.19
C CYS A 52 11.47 9.02 3.35
N SER A 53 10.89 8.38 4.36
CA SER A 53 9.49 8.60 4.71
C SER A 53 9.18 10.07 5.03
N GLY A 54 10.14 10.83 5.57
CA GLY A 54 10.01 12.27 5.78
C GLY A 54 9.90 13.11 4.50
N ARG A 55 10.31 12.56 3.34
CA ARG A 55 10.16 13.22 2.02
C ARG A 55 8.74 13.09 1.48
N MET A 56 7.95 12.17 2.02
CA MET A 56 6.59 11.94 1.55
C MET A 56 5.77 13.23 1.61
N ASP A 57 5.32 13.67 0.44
CA ASP A 57 4.42 14.80 0.33
C ASP A 57 2.97 14.30 0.33
N PRO A 58 2.05 14.97 1.02
CA PRO A 58 0.63 14.65 0.96
C PRO A 58 0.08 14.51 -0.46
N ILE A 59 0.58 15.30 -1.40
CA ILE A 59 0.13 15.26 -2.79
C ILE A 59 0.38 13.90 -3.45
N PHE A 60 1.46 13.18 -3.08
CA PHE A 60 1.73 11.85 -3.65
C PHE A 60 0.67 10.85 -3.26
N ILE A 61 0.22 10.90 -2.01
CA ILE A 61 -0.83 10.02 -1.49
C ILE A 61 -2.18 10.35 -2.14
N LEU A 62 -2.51 11.64 -2.20
CA LEU A 62 -3.77 12.09 -2.82
C LEU A 62 -3.81 11.75 -4.31
N ASN A 63 -2.71 11.96 -5.04
CA ASN A 63 -2.62 11.58 -6.45
C ASN A 63 -2.78 10.07 -6.64
N ALA A 64 -2.21 9.24 -5.75
CA ALA A 64 -2.39 7.80 -5.84
C ALA A 64 -3.88 7.42 -5.79
N PHE A 65 -4.67 8.02 -4.89
CA PHE A 65 -6.11 7.79 -4.83
C PHE A 65 -6.84 8.33 -6.06
N LEU A 66 -6.48 9.51 -6.55
CA LEU A 66 -7.08 10.10 -7.76
C LEU A 66 -6.78 9.29 -9.02
N GLU A 67 -5.61 8.64 -9.09
CA GLU A 67 -5.22 7.73 -10.18
C GLU A 67 -5.85 6.32 -10.04
N GLY A 68 -6.69 6.12 -9.04
CA GLY A 68 -7.50 4.92 -8.88
C GLY A 68 -6.94 3.86 -7.94
N ALA A 69 -6.01 4.20 -7.06
CA ALA A 69 -5.61 3.29 -5.99
C ALA A 69 -6.78 3.04 -5.02
N ASP A 70 -6.97 1.80 -4.63
CA ASP A 70 -7.98 1.40 -3.64
C ASP A 70 -7.48 1.55 -2.22
N GLY A 71 -6.16 1.49 -2.04
CA GLY A 71 -5.49 1.69 -0.76
C GLY A 71 -4.06 2.13 -0.92
N VAL A 72 -3.55 2.83 0.07
CA VAL A 72 -2.17 3.34 0.10
C VAL A 72 -1.51 2.96 1.42
N ILE A 73 -0.34 2.34 1.33
CA ILE A 73 0.56 2.10 2.46
C ILE A 73 1.69 3.12 2.40
N PHE A 74 1.97 3.71 3.52
CA PHE A 74 3.08 4.61 3.70
C PHE A 74 4.04 3.98 4.72
N SER A 75 5.27 3.67 4.35
CA SER A 75 6.18 2.94 5.23
C SER A 75 7.57 3.56 5.33
N GLY A 76 8.17 3.39 6.50
CA GLY A 76 9.49 3.92 6.81
C GLY A 76 10.21 3.14 7.91
N CYS A 77 11.28 3.73 8.42
CA CYS A 77 12.10 3.18 9.47
C CYS A 77 11.40 3.24 10.84
N HIS A 78 11.68 2.27 11.70
CA HIS A 78 11.27 2.33 13.11
C HIS A 78 11.78 3.60 13.80
N SER A 79 11.11 3.99 14.89
CA SER A 79 11.52 5.15 15.70
C SER A 79 12.96 5.00 16.19
N GLY A 80 13.78 6.02 15.96
CA GLY A 80 15.20 6.01 16.30
C GLY A 80 16.13 5.49 15.20
N ASP A 81 15.61 4.77 14.17
CA ASP A 81 16.42 4.12 13.13
C ASP A 81 16.46 4.89 11.80
N CYS A 82 15.89 6.09 11.78
CA CYS A 82 15.86 6.87 10.55
C CYS A 82 17.26 7.25 10.07
N HIS A 83 17.61 6.90 8.83
CA HIS A 83 18.87 7.25 8.20
C HIS A 83 19.15 8.77 8.20
N TYR A 84 18.10 9.59 8.15
CA TYR A 84 18.14 11.05 8.19
C TYR A 84 17.71 11.63 9.56
N VAL A 85 17.85 10.84 10.61
CA VAL A 85 17.61 11.17 12.03
C VAL A 85 16.14 11.30 12.41
N ASN A 86 15.35 12.14 11.73
CA ASN A 86 14.00 12.51 12.17
C ASN A 86 12.91 12.37 11.08
N GLY A 87 13.23 11.72 9.95
CA GLY A 87 12.29 11.58 8.84
C GLY A 87 11.01 10.84 9.20
N ASN A 88 11.10 9.78 10.01
CA ASN A 88 9.95 9.01 10.48
C ASN A 88 9.02 9.82 11.41
N TYR A 89 9.57 10.68 12.25
CA TYR A 89 8.74 11.58 13.09
C TYR A 89 7.96 12.59 12.23
N LYS A 90 8.63 13.18 11.23
CA LYS A 90 7.97 14.05 10.24
C LYS A 90 6.89 13.31 9.46
N ALA A 91 7.15 12.05 9.09
CA ALA A 91 6.18 11.18 8.43
C ALA A 91 4.94 10.94 9.30
N THR A 92 5.11 10.72 10.60
CA THR A 92 4.00 10.53 11.55
C THR A 92 3.09 11.76 11.60
N VAL A 93 3.67 12.95 11.65
CA VAL A 93 2.88 14.19 11.65
C VAL A 93 2.09 14.35 10.35
N LYS A 94 2.76 14.16 9.21
CA LYS A 94 2.11 14.20 7.88
C LYS A 94 1.00 13.17 7.75
N TYR A 95 1.20 11.96 8.26
CA TYR A 95 0.20 10.91 8.25
C TYR A 95 -1.08 11.29 8.99
N LYS A 96 -0.95 11.88 10.17
CA LYS A 96 -2.13 12.35 10.93
C LYS A 96 -2.92 13.39 10.17
N PHE A 97 -2.23 14.32 9.50
CA PHE A 97 -2.85 15.33 8.66
C PHE A 97 -3.52 14.68 7.42
N LEU A 98 -2.83 13.76 6.76
CA LEU A 98 -3.36 13.02 5.62
C LEU A 98 -4.63 12.22 5.94
N LYS A 99 -4.68 11.60 7.12
CA LYS A 99 -5.88 10.88 7.57
C LYS A 99 -7.11 11.80 7.59
N ALA A 100 -6.97 12.99 8.15
CA ALA A 100 -8.06 13.96 8.16
C ALA A 100 -8.47 14.37 6.73
N MET A 101 -7.50 14.62 5.85
CA MET A 101 -7.79 14.99 4.45
C MET A 101 -8.48 13.85 3.68
N VAL A 102 -8.05 12.63 3.85
CA VAL A 102 -8.63 11.44 3.19
C VAL A 102 -10.08 11.26 3.61
N ASN A 103 -10.39 11.47 4.89
CA ASN A 103 -11.76 11.42 5.40
C ASN A 103 -12.65 12.51 4.82
N GLU A 104 -12.15 13.74 4.71
CA GLU A 104 -12.87 14.86 4.08
C GLU A 104 -13.16 14.61 2.59
N LEU A 105 -12.34 13.81 1.93
CA LEU A 105 -12.57 13.38 0.54
C LEU A 105 -13.59 12.21 0.43
N GLY A 106 -14.13 11.74 1.54
CA GLY A 106 -15.10 10.65 1.57
C GLY A 106 -14.51 9.25 1.44
N LEU A 107 -13.19 9.11 1.67
CA LEU A 107 -12.52 7.83 1.72
C LEU A 107 -12.51 7.28 3.14
N GLU A 108 -12.66 5.97 3.26
CA GLU A 108 -12.61 5.29 4.55
C GLU A 108 -11.20 5.30 5.14
N ASP A 109 -11.11 5.43 6.46
CA ASP A 109 -9.85 5.49 7.22
C ASP A 109 -8.93 4.29 6.95
N GLU A 110 -9.53 3.13 6.69
CA GLU A 110 -8.84 1.88 6.43
C GLU A 110 -8.02 1.89 5.16
N ARG A 111 -8.26 2.84 4.24
CA ARG A 111 -7.57 2.91 2.94
C ARG A 111 -6.16 3.50 3.01
N LEU A 112 -5.82 4.17 4.10
CA LEU A 112 -4.50 4.75 4.32
C LEU A 112 -3.88 4.21 5.61
N VAL A 113 -2.72 3.57 5.49
CA VAL A 113 -1.98 2.99 6.61
C VAL A 113 -0.53 3.47 6.60
N LEU A 114 -0.01 3.76 7.80
CA LEU A 114 1.41 3.98 8.06
C LEU A 114 1.94 2.81 8.89
N ASP A 115 3.00 2.18 8.42
CA ASP A 115 3.68 1.11 9.15
C ASP A 115 5.21 1.28 9.10
N TRP A 116 5.87 0.74 10.11
CA TRP A 116 7.32 0.79 10.25
C TRP A 116 7.92 -0.59 9.96
N ILE A 117 8.86 -0.65 9.02
CA ILE A 117 9.47 -1.89 8.55
C ILE A 117 10.98 -1.68 8.43
N SER A 118 11.77 -2.52 9.10
CA SER A 118 13.22 -2.56 8.97
C SER A 118 13.65 -3.33 7.71
N ALA A 119 14.87 -3.08 7.24
CA ALA A 119 15.44 -3.78 6.10
C ALA A 119 15.57 -5.29 6.30
N SER A 120 15.71 -5.75 7.54
CA SER A 120 15.78 -7.18 7.91
C SER A 120 14.43 -7.85 8.12
N GLU A 121 13.33 -7.08 8.10
CA GLU A 121 11.99 -7.57 8.42
C GLU A 121 11.17 -7.96 7.18
N GLY A 122 11.72 -8.85 6.33
CA GLY A 122 11.02 -9.32 5.12
C GLY A 122 9.71 -10.05 5.41
N GLU A 123 9.67 -10.85 6.48
CA GLU A 123 8.45 -11.53 6.93
C GLU A 123 7.36 -10.51 7.32
N ARG A 124 7.73 -9.52 8.16
CA ARG A 124 6.83 -8.43 8.53
C ARG A 124 6.31 -7.66 7.32
N TYR A 125 7.17 -7.41 6.33
CA TYR A 125 6.74 -6.77 5.09
C TYR A 125 5.62 -7.57 4.40
N ALA A 126 5.82 -8.88 4.23
CA ALA A 126 4.83 -9.75 3.62
C ALA A 126 3.52 -9.80 4.42
N GLU A 127 3.61 -9.82 5.76
CA GLU A 127 2.43 -9.76 6.65
C GLU A 127 1.66 -8.45 6.49
N VAL A 128 2.34 -7.30 6.48
CA VAL A 128 1.70 -5.98 6.32
C VAL A 128 0.96 -5.91 4.98
N VAL A 129 1.62 -6.32 3.90
CA VAL A 129 1.03 -6.35 2.56
C VAL A 129 -0.20 -7.26 2.52
N THR A 130 -0.13 -8.44 3.10
CA THR A 130 -1.23 -9.41 3.10
C THR A 130 -2.41 -8.90 3.91
N LYS A 131 -2.19 -8.46 5.13
CA LYS A 131 -3.23 -7.92 6.02
C LYS A 131 -3.93 -6.71 5.39
N PHE A 132 -3.15 -5.81 4.80
CA PHE A 132 -3.72 -4.63 4.17
C PHE A 132 -4.52 -4.98 2.91
N THR A 133 -4.06 -5.92 2.11
CA THR A 133 -4.81 -6.41 0.95
C THR A 133 -6.17 -6.99 1.36
N GLU A 134 -6.19 -7.81 2.42
CA GLU A 134 -7.44 -8.36 2.96
C GLU A 134 -8.37 -7.27 3.52
N GLN A 135 -7.79 -6.26 4.18
CA GLN A 135 -8.54 -5.11 4.68
C GLN A 135 -9.21 -4.35 3.54
N ILE A 136 -8.48 -4.03 2.46
CA ILE A 136 -9.05 -3.33 1.31
C ILE A 136 -10.08 -4.19 0.57
N LYS A 137 -9.88 -5.50 0.49
CA LYS A 137 -10.91 -6.42 -0.06
C LYS A 137 -12.24 -6.34 0.70
N LYS A 138 -12.21 -6.15 2.02
CA LYS A 138 -13.41 -5.99 2.84
C LYS A 138 -14.08 -4.62 2.67
N VAL A 139 -13.28 -3.58 2.53
CA VAL A 139 -13.76 -2.20 2.32
C VAL A 139 -14.38 -2.04 0.91
N GLY A 140 -13.81 -2.71 -0.09
CA GLY A 140 -14.26 -2.65 -1.48
C GLY A 140 -13.53 -1.59 -2.32
N PRO A 141 -13.96 -1.40 -3.59
CA PRO A 141 -13.35 -0.45 -4.51
C PRO A 141 -13.40 0.99 -4.02
N SER A 142 -12.37 1.78 -4.39
CA SER A 142 -12.34 3.20 -4.06
C SER A 142 -13.46 3.97 -4.78
N PRO A 143 -14.19 4.87 -4.07
CA PRO A 143 -15.21 5.71 -4.70
C PRO A 143 -14.61 6.80 -5.63
N LEU A 144 -13.30 7.06 -5.54
CA LEU A 144 -12.60 8.06 -6.36
C LEU A 144 -12.02 7.50 -7.67
N LYS A 145 -12.34 6.25 -8.03
CA LYS A 145 -11.86 5.70 -9.31
C LYS A 145 -12.34 6.53 -10.49
N PRO A 146 -11.44 6.98 -11.37
CA PRO A 146 -11.86 7.61 -12.61
C PRO A 146 -12.68 6.60 -13.44
N GLU A 147 -13.79 7.06 -14.01
CA GLU A 147 -14.64 6.23 -14.87
C GLU A 147 -13.81 5.71 -16.05
N GLY A 148 -13.78 4.41 -16.26
CA GLY A 148 -13.12 3.77 -17.40
C GLY A 148 -11.73 3.19 -17.14
N VAL A 149 -11.21 3.22 -15.92
CA VAL A 149 -9.98 2.51 -15.56
C VAL A 149 -10.34 1.14 -14.97
N VAL A 150 -10.22 0.12 -15.81
CA VAL A 150 -10.37 -1.30 -15.43
C VAL A 150 -9.08 -1.81 -14.79
#